data_1079163c170c6e625e7317e11a51829b
#
_entry.id   1079163c170c6e625e7317e11a51829b
#
_cell.length_a   1.000
_cell.length_b   1.000
_cell.length_c   1.000
_cell.angle_alpha   90.00
_cell.angle_beta   90.00
_cell.angle_gamma   90.00
#
_symmetry.space_group_name_H-M   'P 1'
#
loop_
_entity.id
_entity.type
_entity.pdbx_description
1 polymer ?
#
loop_
_entity_poly.entity_id
_entity_poly.type
_entity_poly.pdbx_seq_one_letter_code
_entity_poly.pdbx_strand_id
1 'polypeptide(L)'
;MTPPRSRPRPGELHVWWLPVPPGASPGQAGSVLDAAESARAGRLREPESRNRFVLAHAGLRLLCARYLGTGPGEVAFERAPCPRCGATGHGRPRLRGGAGPEFSMTHSGTAVLYAFAAAPVGVDLEAAPARPGLERTVGGWLHPGERRVLDALPEAERPGAFLRTWVRKEAYLKGVGTGIAHGVDGRPGSDDPAWTLLDLDAPGGFLAAAAVRDCAPGRLLSSTLPVSVVATTTRR
;
A
#
# COMPACT_ATOMS: atom_id res chain seq x y z
N MET A 1 18.35 -9.40 7.34
CA MET A 1 18.67 -7.99 7.65
C MET A 1 17.74 -7.48 8.73
N THR A 2 18.28 -6.93 9.81
CA THR A 2 17.46 -6.29 10.86
C THR A 2 16.84 -5.02 10.28
N PRO A 3 15.53 -4.78 10.48
CA PRO A 3 14.87 -3.58 9.97
C PRO A 3 15.54 -2.30 10.49
N PRO A 4 15.58 -1.23 9.69
CA PRO A 4 16.06 0.04 10.17
C PRO A 4 15.27 0.46 11.43
N ARG A 5 15.99 0.77 12.50
CA ARG A 5 15.40 1.26 13.75
C ARG A 5 15.08 2.76 13.70
N SER A 6 15.52 3.45 12.64
CA SER A 6 15.31 4.87 12.43
C SER A 6 14.20 5.14 11.45
N ARG A 7 13.46 6.23 11.68
CA ARG A 7 12.46 6.75 10.73
C ARG A 7 13.11 7.05 9.38
N PRO A 8 12.38 6.91 8.26
CA PRO A 8 12.88 7.35 6.96
C PRO A 8 13.26 8.82 7.01
N ARG A 9 14.42 9.15 6.45
CA ARG A 9 14.87 10.53 6.27
C ARG A 9 14.29 11.09 4.97
N PRO A 10 14.28 12.43 4.77
CA PRO A 10 14.02 12.99 3.46
C PRO A 10 14.89 12.34 2.39
N GLY A 11 14.30 11.89 1.28
CA GLY A 11 14.99 11.13 0.24
C GLY A 11 15.17 9.64 0.50
N GLU A 12 14.60 9.09 1.57
CA GLU A 12 14.57 7.65 1.81
C GLU A 12 13.16 7.10 1.64
N LEU A 13 13.06 5.94 0.98
CA LEU A 13 11.84 5.13 0.90
C LEU A 13 12.13 3.76 1.50
N HIS A 14 11.42 3.41 2.58
CA HIS A 14 11.49 2.09 3.19
C HIS A 14 10.33 1.24 2.71
N VAL A 15 10.63 0.11 2.10
CA VAL A 15 9.66 -0.84 1.56
C VAL A 15 9.75 -2.15 2.34
N TRP A 16 8.59 -2.69 2.72
CA TRP A 16 8.49 -3.94 3.45
C TRP A 16 7.53 -4.89 2.75
N TRP A 17 8.03 -6.09 2.51
CA TRP A 17 7.25 -7.20 1.95
C TRP A 17 6.85 -8.16 3.06
N LEU A 18 5.57 -8.52 3.14
CA LEU A 18 5.07 -9.60 3.99
C LEU A 18 4.47 -10.67 3.09
N PRO A 19 5.18 -11.79 2.87
CA PRO A 19 4.60 -12.96 2.23
C PRO A 19 3.52 -13.57 3.15
N VAL A 20 2.32 -13.80 2.61
CA VAL A 20 1.21 -14.46 3.32
C VAL A 20 0.80 -15.68 2.48
N PRO A 21 1.47 -16.83 2.67
CA PRO A 21 1.16 -18.03 1.89
C PRO A 21 -0.26 -18.52 2.20
N PRO A 22 -0.88 -19.31 1.29
CA PRO A 22 -2.14 -19.96 1.57
C PRO A 22 -2.08 -20.77 2.88
N GLY A 23 -3.15 -20.71 3.66
CA GLY A 23 -3.22 -21.39 4.96
C GLY A 23 -2.45 -20.69 6.09
N ALA A 24 -1.81 -19.53 5.86
CA ALA A 24 -1.12 -18.81 6.92
C ALA A 24 -2.07 -18.49 8.08
N SER A 25 -1.68 -18.92 9.30
CA SER A 25 -2.43 -18.64 10.51
C SER A 25 -2.03 -17.25 11.07
N PRO A 26 -2.99 -16.44 11.50
CA PRO A 26 -2.68 -15.18 12.16
C PRO A 26 -2.12 -15.35 13.59
N GLY A 27 -2.22 -16.54 14.19
CA GLY A 27 -1.72 -16.78 15.54
C GLY A 27 -2.24 -15.76 16.54
N GLN A 28 -1.33 -15.06 17.24
CA GLN A 28 -1.66 -14.03 18.23
C GLN A 28 -1.81 -12.62 17.61
N ALA A 29 -1.57 -12.46 16.32
CA ALA A 29 -1.57 -11.16 15.64
C ALA A 29 -2.90 -10.39 15.80
N GLY A 30 -4.02 -11.08 15.98
CA GLY A 30 -5.32 -10.44 16.21
C GLY A 30 -5.37 -9.61 17.50
N SER A 31 -4.52 -9.89 18.49
CA SER A 31 -4.52 -9.18 19.77
C SER A 31 -4.08 -7.72 19.69
N VAL A 32 -3.33 -7.35 18.64
CA VAL A 32 -2.84 -5.97 18.47
C VAL A 32 -3.78 -5.08 17.68
N LEU A 33 -4.82 -5.65 17.05
CA LEU A 33 -5.80 -4.90 16.27
C LEU A 33 -6.69 -4.05 17.20
N ASP A 34 -7.09 -2.88 16.70
CA ASP A 34 -8.12 -2.09 17.38
C ASP A 34 -9.54 -2.64 17.14
N ALA A 35 -10.53 -2.04 17.80
CA ALA A 35 -11.92 -2.49 17.70
C ALA A 35 -12.47 -2.40 16.26
N ALA A 36 -12.10 -1.36 15.51
CA ALA A 36 -12.59 -1.15 14.15
C ALA A 36 -11.99 -2.19 13.17
N GLU A 37 -10.69 -2.45 13.30
CA GLU A 37 -9.99 -3.49 12.53
C GLU A 37 -10.53 -4.88 12.87
N SER A 38 -10.71 -5.18 14.16
CA SER A 38 -11.27 -6.45 14.63
C SER A 38 -12.69 -6.66 14.10
N ALA A 39 -13.53 -5.63 14.16
CA ALA A 39 -14.89 -5.69 13.60
C ALA A 39 -14.87 -5.88 12.09
N ARG A 40 -13.93 -5.26 11.37
CA ARG A 40 -13.77 -5.44 9.92
C ARG A 40 -13.30 -6.86 9.59
N ALA A 41 -12.33 -7.40 10.32
CA ALA A 41 -11.89 -8.78 10.17
C ALA A 41 -13.05 -9.77 10.36
N GLY A 42 -13.89 -9.55 11.39
CA GLY A 42 -15.07 -10.38 11.66
C GLY A 42 -16.14 -10.39 10.56
N ARG A 43 -16.21 -9.33 9.73
CA ARG A 43 -17.13 -9.28 8.58
C ARG A 43 -16.63 -10.04 7.35
N LEU A 44 -15.36 -10.41 7.30
CA LEU A 44 -14.80 -11.19 6.20
C LEU A 44 -15.22 -12.67 6.35
N ARG A 45 -16.06 -13.14 5.44
CA ARG A 45 -16.63 -14.50 5.49
C ARG A 45 -15.61 -15.57 5.14
N GLU A 46 -14.75 -15.26 4.17
CA GLU A 46 -13.76 -16.19 3.66
C GLU A 46 -12.54 -16.21 4.63
N PRO A 47 -12.16 -17.40 5.18
CA PRO A 47 -11.11 -17.50 6.21
C PRO A 47 -9.74 -16.98 5.77
N GLU A 48 -9.33 -17.28 4.54
CA GLU A 48 -8.04 -16.80 4.01
C GLU A 48 -7.99 -15.28 3.89
N SER A 49 -9.07 -14.66 3.44
CA SER A 49 -9.21 -13.20 3.37
C SER A 49 -9.16 -12.57 4.75
N ARG A 50 -9.80 -13.21 5.74
CA ARG A 50 -9.75 -12.78 7.14
C ARG A 50 -8.33 -12.88 7.69
N ASN A 51 -7.66 -14.02 7.52
CA ASN A 51 -6.31 -14.25 8.02
C ASN A 51 -5.33 -13.26 7.40
N ARG A 52 -5.40 -13.06 6.09
CA ARG A 52 -4.59 -12.08 5.38
C ARG A 52 -4.82 -10.65 5.90
N PHE A 53 -6.08 -10.27 6.12
CA PHE A 53 -6.41 -8.97 6.70
C PHE A 53 -5.77 -8.78 8.08
N VAL A 54 -5.92 -9.76 8.98
CA VAL A 54 -5.33 -9.71 10.33
C VAL A 54 -3.81 -9.60 10.26
N LEU A 55 -3.16 -10.43 9.46
CA LEU A 55 -1.70 -10.40 9.29
C LEU A 55 -1.22 -9.08 8.68
N ALA A 56 -1.91 -8.56 7.67
CA ALA A 56 -1.56 -7.29 7.05
C ALA A 56 -1.65 -6.11 8.04
N HIS A 57 -2.73 -6.03 8.80
CA HIS A 57 -2.91 -4.94 9.76
C HIS A 57 -1.98 -5.07 10.98
N ALA A 58 -1.78 -6.27 11.50
CA ALA A 58 -0.82 -6.50 12.57
C ALA A 58 0.63 -6.20 12.12
N GLY A 59 0.99 -6.56 10.88
CA GLY A 59 2.28 -6.21 10.29
C GLY A 59 2.49 -4.70 10.19
N LEU A 60 1.45 -3.95 9.76
CA LEU A 60 1.48 -2.49 9.73
C LEU A 60 1.71 -1.92 11.14
N ARG A 61 0.95 -2.38 12.13
CA ARG A 61 1.09 -1.94 13.53
C ARG A 61 2.48 -2.22 14.08
N LEU A 62 3.02 -3.42 13.82
CA LEU A 62 4.36 -3.80 14.24
C LEU A 62 5.43 -2.88 13.63
N LEU A 63 5.34 -2.57 12.34
CA LEU A 63 6.27 -1.68 11.66
C LEU A 63 6.14 -0.23 12.17
N CYS A 64 4.93 0.29 12.30
CA CYS A 64 4.69 1.61 12.89
C CYS A 64 5.22 1.72 14.32
N ALA A 65 4.95 0.71 15.15
CA ALA A 65 5.42 0.65 16.53
C ALA A 65 6.95 0.74 16.64
N ARG A 66 7.66 0.08 15.72
CA ARG A 66 9.13 0.17 15.64
C ARG A 66 9.64 1.56 15.34
N TYR A 67 8.97 2.28 14.43
CA TYR A 67 9.32 3.68 14.09
C TYR A 67 8.95 4.65 15.22
N LEU A 68 7.93 4.33 16.01
CA LEU A 68 7.46 5.17 17.13
C LEU A 68 8.16 4.85 18.45
N GLY A 69 8.73 3.67 18.60
CA GLY A 69 9.29 3.19 19.89
C GLY A 69 8.21 2.81 20.89
N THR A 70 7.04 2.32 20.43
CA THR A 70 5.87 1.95 21.26
C THR A 70 5.50 0.49 21.08
N GLY A 71 4.51 0.01 21.82
CA GLY A 71 3.88 -1.30 21.58
C GLY A 71 2.97 -1.29 20.35
N PRO A 72 2.84 -2.41 19.61
CA PRO A 72 1.97 -2.49 18.42
C PRO A 72 0.49 -2.18 18.72
N GLY A 73 0.01 -2.53 19.92
CA GLY A 73 -1.35 -2.24 20.37
C GLY A 73 -1.60 -0.77 20.71
N GLU A 74 -0.53 0.02 20.89
CA GLU A 74 -0.62 1.47 21.21
C GLU A 74 -0.64 2.33 19.95
N VAL A 75 -0.34 1.76 18.79
CA VAL A 75 -0.37 2.50 17.52
C VAL A 75 -1.79 2.94 17.23
N ALA A 76 -2.00 4.23 17.06
CA ALA A 76 -3.29 4.80 16.73
C ALA A 76 -3.24 5.44 15.34
N PHE A 77 -4.25 5.10 14.53
CA PHE A 77 -4.43 5.66 13.20
C PHE A 77 -5.56 6.68 13.18
N GLU A 78 -5.47 7.60 12.25
CA GLU A 78 -6.54 8.52 11.86
C GLU A 78 -6.54 8.70 10.35
N ARG A 79 -7.55 9.36 9.79
CA ARG A 79 -7.55 9.72 8.38
C ARG A 79 -7.23 11.20 8.21
N ALA A 80 -6.36 11.51 7.26
CA ALA A 80 -6.18 12.87 6.81
C ALA A 80 -7.48 13.37 6.15
N PRO A 81 -7.77 14.67 6.18
CA PRO A 81 -8.82 15.23 5.35
C PRO A 81 -8.57 14.91 3.88
N CYS A 82 -9.63 14.55 3.15
CA CYS A 82 -9.53 14.34 1.71
C CYS A 82 -9.13 15.65 1.04
N PRO A 83 -8.06 15.71 0.23
CA PRO A 83 -7.62 16.95 -0.39
C PRO A 83 -8.63 17.53 -1.40
N ARG A 84 -9.60 16.73 -1.84
CA ARG A 84 -10.61 17.14 -2.81
C ARG A 84 -11.87 17.73 -2.16
N CYS A 85 -12.38 17.09 -1.10
CA CYS A 85 -13.68 17.48 -0.49
C CYS A 85 -13.58 17.85 0.99
N GLY A 86 -12.39 17.78 1.60
CA GLY A 86 -12.18 18.08 3.02
C GLY A 86 -12.70 17.01 4.02
N ALA A 87 -13.46 16.01 3.56
CA ALA A 87 -14.04 15.00 4.43
C ALA A 87 -12.94 14.10 5.04
N THR A 88 -13.13 13.73 6.32
CA THR A 88 -12.18 12.88 7.05
C THR A 88 -12.48 11.38 6.95
N GLY A 89 -13.59 10.99 6.32
CA GLY A 89 -14.04 9.60 6.24
C GLY A 89 -13.26 8.72 5.25
N HIS A 90 -12.63 9.31 4.23
CA HIS A 90 -11.98 8.58 3.14
C HIS A 90 -10.60 9.09 2.71
N GLY A 91 -10.04 10.07 3.43
CA GLY A 91 -8.65 10.49 3.21
C GLY A 91 -7.64 9.38 3.53
N ARG A 92 -6.38 9.56 3.14
CA ARG A 92 -5.33 8.58 3.40
C ARG A 92 -5.16 8.32 4.90
N PRO A 93 -4.87 7.08 5.32
CA PRO A 93 -4.56 6.79 6.71
C PRO A 93 -3.21 7.44 7.08
N ARG A 94 -3.11 7.90 8.33
CA ARG A 94 -1.87 8.43 8.92
C ARG A 94 -1.81 8.06 10.40
N LEU A 95 -0.62 8.16 10.98
CA LEU A 95 -0.45 8.03 12.42
C LEU A 95 -1.09 9.23 13.13
N ARG A 96 -1.82 8.96 14.22
CA ARG A 96 -2.48 10.01 15.00
C ARG A 96 -1.46 11.01 15.55
N GLY A 97 -1.79 12.29 15.46
CA GLY A 97 -0.91 13.36 15.93
C GLY A 97 0.30 13.65 15.06
N GLY A 98 0.45 13.03 13.89
CA GLY A 98 1.51 13.32 12.92
C GLY A 98 2.95 13.00 13.38
N ALA A 99 3.11 12.26 14.48
CA ALA A 99 4.40 12.06 15.13
C ALA A 99 5.30 10.98 14.49
N GLY A 100 4.92 10.40 13.36
CA GLY A 100 5.61 9.28 12.71
C GLY A 100 5.90 9.50 11.23
N PRO A 101 6.45 8.50 10.56
CA PRO A 101 6.58 8.51 9.12
C PRO A 101 5.20 8.45 8.45
N GLU A 102 5.13 9.00 7.26
CA GLU A 102 4.03 8.74 6.34
C GLU A 102 4.10 7.29 5.87
N PHE A 103 2.94 6.66 5.66
CA PHE A 103 2.90 5.27 5.25
C PHE A 103 1.77 4.96 4.27
N SER A 104 1.94 3.87 3.55
CA SER A 104 0.90 3.26 2.72
C SER A 104 0.99 1.75 2.80
N MET A 105 -0.13 1.07 2.61
CA MET A 105 -0.22 -0.39 2.60
C MET A 105 -1.13 -0.85 1.46
N THR A 106 -0.75 -1.95 0.84
CA THR A 106 -1.55 -2.67 -0.15
C THR A 106 -1.34 -4.17 -0.03
N HIS A 107 -2.22 -4.96 -0.62
CA HIS A 107 -2.06 -6.40 -0.71
C HIS A 107 -2.73 -6.95 -1.97
N SER A 108 -2.11 -7.94 -2.59
CA SER A 108 -2.67 -8.73 -3.69
C SER A 108 -2.17 -10.17 -3.59
N GLY A 109 -3.04 -11.14 -3.89
CA GLY A 109 -2.68 -12.55 -3.82
C GLY A 109 -2.08 -12.94 -2.45
N THR A 110 -0.85 -13.41 -2.48
CA THR A 110 -0.09 -13.91 -1.31
C THR A 110 0.92 -12.89 -0.76
N ALA A 111 0.81 -11.63 -1.13
CA ALA A 111 1.76 -10.61 -0.68
C ALA A 111 1.05 -9.38 -0.10
N VAL A 112 1.69 -8.79 0.91
CA VAL A 112 1.37 -7.47 1.45
C VAL A 112 2.60 -6.60 1.27
N LEU A 113 2.38 -5.36 0.87
CA LEU A 113 3.41 -4.35 0.67
C LEU A 113 3.13 -3.14 1.55
N TYR A 114 4.15 -2.70 2.26
CA TYR A 114 4.14 -1.48 3.05
C TYR A 114 5.23 -0.53 2.55
N ALA A 115 4.94 0.75 2.55
CA ALA A 115 5.94 1.79 2.33
C ALA A 115 5.89 2.83 3.43
N PHE A 116 7.07 3.34 3.78
CA PHE A 116 7.25 4.43 4.75
C PHE A 116 8.21 5.46 4.18
N ALA A 117 7.87 6.74 4.35
CA ALA A 117 8.68 7.86 3.90
C ALA A 117 8.54 9.05 4.88
N ALA A 118 9.41 10.05 4.73
CA ALA A 118 9.28 11.31 5.46
C ALA A 118 8.18 12.21 4.86
N ALA A 119 7.81 11.99 3.61
CA ALA A 119 6.77 12.71 2.87
C ALA A 119 5.59 11.78 2.52
N PRO A 120 4.43 12.33 2.12
CA PRO A 120 3.29 11.52 1.66
C PRO A 120 3.71 10.47 0.65
N VAL A 121 3.27 9.24 0.89
CA VAL A 121 3.62 8.07 0.09
C VAL A 121 2.39 7.22 -0.19
N GLY A 122 2.34 6.63 -1.38
CA GLY A 122 1.38 5.60 -1.73
C GLY A 122 2.09 4.41 -2.36
N VAL A 123 1.55 3.22 -2.15
CA VAL A 123 2.01 1.99 -2.82
C VAL A 123 0.85 1.20 -3.35
N ASP A 124 1.10 0.52 -4.45
CA ASP A 124 0.19 -0.48 -4.95
C ASP A 124 0.92 -1.73 -5.44
N LEU A 125 0.19 -2.84 -5.43
CA LEU A 125 0.67 -4.18 -5.74
C LEU A 125 -0.44 -4.97 -6.40
N GLU A 126 -0.15 -5.60 -7.54
CA GLU A 126 -1.07 -6.51 -8.20
C GLU A 126 -0.37 -7.79 -8.64
N ALA A 127 -1.09 -8.92 -8.53
CA ALA A 127 -0.61 -10.19 -9.07
C ALA A 127 -0.57 -10.14 -10.61
N ALA A 128 0.47 -10.72 -11.19
CA ALA A 128 0.66 -10.84 -12.63
C ALA A 128 0.68 -12.34 -13.03
N PRO A 129 -0.08 -12.78 -14.04
CA PRO A 129 -0.96 -11.95 -14.88
C PRO A 129 -2.14 -11.36 -14.10
N ALA A 130 -2.66 -10.25 -14.60
CA ALA A 130 -3.84 -9.61 -14.01
C ALA A 130 -5.04 -10.56 -13.97
N ARG A 131 -5.93 -10.35 -12.99
CA ARG A 131 -7.20 -11.07 -12.94
C ARG A 131 -7.96 -10.89 -14.26
N PRO A 132 -8.55 -11.96 -14.83
CA PRO A 132 -9.40 -11.80 -16.00
C PRO A 132 -10.47 -10.74 -15.79
N GLY A 133 -10.58 -9.81 -16.73
CA GLY A 133 -11.57 -8.74 -16.68
C GLY A 133 -11.21 -7.52 -15.84
N LEU A 134 -10.04 -7.44 -15.23
CA LEU A 134 -9.58 -6.26 -14.49
C LEU A 134 -9.66 -5.01 -15.39
N GLU A 135 -9.16 -5.07 -16.60
CA GLU A 135 -9.20 -3.97 -17.57
C GLU A 135 -10.62 -3.47 -17.83
N ARG A 136 -11.59 -4.38 -18.00
CA ARG A 136 -13.01 -4.02 -18.18
C ARG A 136 -13.59 -3.36 -16.93
N THR A 137 -13.16 -3.79 -15.76
CA THR A 137 -13.68 -3.27 -14.48
C THR A 137 -13.15 -1.88 -14.19
N VAL A 138 -11.86 -1.66 -14.43
CA VAL A 138 -11.16 -0.43 -13.98
C VAL A 138 -10.61 0.42 -15.12
N GLY A 139 -10.68 -0.04 -16.38
CA GLY A 139 -10.18 0.70 -17.54
C GLY A 139 -10.84 2.07 -17.72
N GLY A 140 -12.10 2.23 -17.26
CA GLY A 140 -12.80 3.50 -17.25
C GLY A 140 -12.14 4.58 -16.36
N TRP A 141 -11.28 4.19 -15.46
CA TRP A 141 -10.56 5.07 -14.54
C TRP A 141 -9.22 5.56 -15.09
N LEU A 142 -8.78 5.05 -16.24
CA LEU A 142 -7.57 5.53 -16.89
C LEU A 142 -7.84 6.88 -17.57
N HIS A 143 -6.84 7.76 -17.51
CA HIS A 143 -6.86 9.00 -18.25
C HIS A 143 -6.85 8.73 -19.77
N PRO A 144 -7.50 9.55 -20.62
CA PRO A 144 -7.49 9.35 -22.06
C PRO A 144 -6.08 9.25 -22.68
N GLY A 145 -5.10 9.95 -22.12
CA GLY A 145 -3.69 9.85 -22.52
C GLY A 145 -3.07 8.49 -22.23
N GLU A 146 -3.30 7.94 -21.02
CA GLU A 146 -2.86 6.59 -20.65
C GLU A 146 -3.48 5.54 -21.57
N ARG A 147 -4.77 5.69 -21.86
CA ARG A 147 -5.49 4.78 -22.77
C ARG A 147 -4.93 4.81 -24.17
N ARG A 148 -4.67 6.00 -24.74
CA ARG A 148 -4.05 6.12 -26.06
C ARG A 148 -2.68 5.43 -26.16
N VAL A 149 -1.88 5.53 -25.12
CA VAL A 149 -0.59 4.83 -25.06
C VAL A 149 -0.78 3.32 -25.10
N LEU A 150 -1.74 2.79 -24.32
CA LEU A 150 -2.04 1.35 -24.30
C LEU A 150 -2.60 0.86 -25.63
N ASP A 151 -3.50 1.62 -26.26
CA ASP A 151 -4.12 1.25 -27.53
C ASP A 151 -3.11 1.22 -28.68
N ALA A 152 -2.03 1.99 -28.59
CA ALA A 152 -0.96 1.99 -29.57
C ALA A 152 0.01 0.77 -29.47
N LEU A 153 -0.06 0.00 -28.36
CA LEU A 153 0.78 -1.18 -28.18
C LEU A 153 0.24 -2.40 -28.95
N PRO A 154 1.11 -3.34 -29.33
CA PRO A 154 0.69 -4.66 -29.80
C PRO A 154 -0.25 -5.33 -28.77
N GLU A 155 -1.27 -6.06 -29.26
CA GLU A 155 -2.28 -6.68 -28.40
C GLU A 155 -1.68 -7.56 -27.29
N ALA A 156 -0.64 -8.30 -27.61
CA ALA A 156 0.05 -9.18 -26.64
C ALA A 156 0.74 -8.41 -25.48
N GLU A 157 1.11 -7.16 -25.69
CA GLU A 157 1.79 -6.34 -24.68
C GLU A 157 0.82 -5.54 -23.79
N ARG A 158 -0.41 -5.30 -24.29
CA ARG A 158 -1.41 -4.47 -23.62
C ARG A 158 -1.73 -4.90 -22.18
N PRO A 159 -1.95 -6.20 -21.88
CA PRO A 159 -2.30 -6.62 -20.53
C PRO A 159 -1.23 -6.27 -19.49
N GLY A 160 0.04 -6.50 -19.82
CA GLY A 160 1.16 -6.17 -18.93
C GLY A 160 1.35 -4.66 -18.76
N ALA A 161 1.24 -3.91 -19.86
CA ALA A 161 1.33 -2.45 -19.84
C ALA A 161 0.14 -1.82 -19.08
N PHE A 162 -1.07 -2.34 -19.27
CA PHE A 162 -2.26 -1.93 -18.51
C PHE A 162 -2.05 -2.12 -17.02
N LEU A 163 -1.61 -3.32 -16.59
CA LEU A 163 -1.41 -3.62 -15.18
C LEU A 163 -0.37 -2.70 -14.55
N ARG A 164 0.72 -2.41 -15.26
CA ARG A 164 1.75 -1.46 -14.80
C ARG A 164 1.22 -0.04 -14.66
N THR A 165 0.45 0.43 -15.64
CA THR A 165 -0.21 1.74 -15.58
C THR A 165 -1.18 1.82 -14.41
N TRP A 166 -1.95 0.75 -14.20
CA TRP A 166 -2.91 0.64 -13.10
C TRP A 166 -2.24 0.72 -11.73
N VAL A 167 -1.21 -0.09 -11.50
CA VAL A 167 -0.47 -0.13 -10.22
C VAL A 167 0.17 1.22 -9.90
N ARG A 168 0.76 1.90 -10.90
CA ARG A 168 1.31 3.25 -10.73
C ARG A 168 0.23 4.26 -10.37
N LYS A 169 -0.92 4.21 -11.04
CA LYS A 169 -2.06 5.08 -10.79
C LYS A 169 -2.62 4.91 -9.38
N GLU A 170 -2.83 3.67 -8.96
CA GLU A 170 -3.30 3.36 -7.61
C GLU A 170 -2.30 3.83 -6.53
N ALA A 171 -1.00 3.62 -6.75
CA ALA A 171 0.02 4.13 -5.85
C ALA A 171 -0.07 5.64 -5.71
N TYR A 172 -0.20 6.37 -6.82
CA TYR A 172 -0.38 7.83 -6.82
C TYR A 172 -1.64 8.25 -6.05
N LEU A 173 -2.81 7.66 -6.35
CA LEU A 173 -4.07 8.02 -5.72
C LEU A 173 -4.09 7.72 -4.21
N LYS A 174 -3.43 6.64 -3.78
CA LYS A 174 -3.24 6.32 -2.36
C LYS A 174 -2.35 7.35 -1.67
N GLY A 175 -1.29 7.78 -2.34
CA GLY A 175 -0.39 8.83 -1.83
C GLY A 175 -1.10 10.18 -1.69
N VAL A 176 -1.84 10.59 -2.70
CA VAL A 176 -2.67 11.83 -2.70
C VAL A 176 -3.78 11.72 -1.64
N GLY A 177 -4.39 10.54 -1.49
CA GLY A 177 -5.45 10.30 -0.52
C GLY A 177 -6.86 10.60 -1.01
N THR A 178 -7.07 10.72 -2.33
CA THR A 178 -8.41 10.89 -2.91
C THR A 178 -9.14 9.56 -3.07
N GLY A 179 -8.40 8.46 -3.30
CA GLY A 179 -8.96 7.18 -3.71
C GLY A 179 -9.57 7.22 -5.12
N ILE A 180 -9.88 6.05 -5.68
CA ILE A 180 -10.44 5.92 -7.03
C ILE A 180 -11.83 6.53 -7.14
N ALA A 181 -12.67 6.36 -6.12
CA ALA A 181 -14.07 6.75 -6.14
C ALA A 181 -14.31 8.26 -6.37
N HIS A 182 -13.31 9.09 -6.09
CA HIS A 182 -13.41 10.54 -6.25
C HIS A 182 -12.76 11.07 -7.53
N GLY A 183 -12.45 10.18 -8.45
CA GLY A 183 -11.94 10.50 -9.77
C GLY A 183 -10.50 10.98 -9.77
N VAL A 184 -9.86 10.79 -10.87
CA VAL A 184 -8.58 11.41 -11.19
C VAL A 184 -8.92 12.75 -11.80
N ASP A 185 -8.38 13.84 -11.29
CA ASP A 185 -8.54 15.17 -11.88
C ASP A 185 -7.81 15.24 -13.23
N GLY A 186 -8.25 14.39 -14.17
CA GLY A 186 -7.86 14.46 -15.57
C GLY A 186 -6.37 14.36 -15.90
N ARG A 187 -5.47 14.18 -14.90
CA ARG A 187 -4.02 14.06 -15.15
C ARG A 187 -3.55 12.62 -14.96
N PRO A 188 -2.70 12.11 -15.86
CA PRO A 188 -1.91 10.94 -15.55
C PRO A 188 -1.11 11.21 -14.28
N GLY A 189 -1.02 10.24 -13.36
CA GLY A 189 -0.18 10.41 -12.16
C GLY A 189 1.28 10.72 -12.48
N SER A 190 1.74 10.35 -13.69
CA SER A 190 3.07 10.67 -14.24
C SER A 190 3.29 12.16 -14.52
N ASP A 191 2.23 12.95 -14.64
CA ASP A 191 2.31 14.36 -15.07
C ASP A 191 2.20 15.33 -13.89
N ASP A 192 2.12 14.83 -12.66
CA ASP A 192 2.17 15.67 -11.46
C ASP A 192 3.62 15.83 -10.99
N PRO A 193 4.25 17.02 -11.21
CA PRO A 193 5.65 17.23 -10.87
C PRO A 193 5.95 17.16 -9.37
N ALA A 194 4.91 17.22 -8.53
CA ALA A 194 5.06 17.07 -7.08
C ALA A 194 5.20 15.60 -6.64
N TRP A 195 5.05 14.64 -7.56
CA TRP A 195 5.11 13.22 -7.24
C TRP A 195 6.13 12.48 -8.11
N THR A 196 6.94 11.66 -7.46
CA THR A 196 7.82 10.72 -8.15
C THR A 196 7.19 9.34 -8.11
N LEU A 197 6.96 8.75 -9.30
CA LEU A 197 6.48 7.39 -9.48
C LEU A 197 7.66 6.44 -9.71
N LEU A 198 7.69 5.35 -8.98
CA LEU A 198 8.75 4.35 -9.01
C LEU A 198 8.14 2.96 -9.20
N ASP A 199 8.63 2.19 -10.16
CA ASP A 199 8.40 0.74 -10.16
C ASP A 199 9.27 0.12 -9.06
N LEU A 200 8.69 -0.78 -8.27
CA LEU A 200 9.39 -1.48 -7.21
C LEU A 200 9.78 -2.88 -7.73
N ASP A 201 10.97 -3.32 -7.32
CA ASP A 201 11.38 -4.72 -7.54
C ASP A 201 10.51 -5.64 -6.67
N ALA A 202 9.55 -6.29 -7.31
CA ALA A 202 8.56 -7.13 -6.67
C ALA A 202 8.96 -8.62 -6.75
N PRO A 203 8.57 -9.44 -5.76
CA PRO A 203 8.69 -10.88 -5.89
C PRO A 203 8.03 -11.41 -7.17
N GLY A 204 8.52 -12.52 -7.70
CA GLY A 204 8.00 -13.10 -8.93
C GLY A 204 6.48 -13.27 -8.92
N GLY A 205 5.83 -12.93 -10.03
CA GLY A 205 4.37 -12.98 -10.16
C GLY A 205 3.62 -11.73 -9.65
N PHE A 206 4.34 -10.62 -9.39
CA PHE A 206 3.72 -9.34 -8.99
C PHE A 206 4.30 -8.16 -9.76
N LEU A 207 3.49 -7.11 -9.92
CA LEU A 207 3.91 -5.76 -10.25
C LEU A 207 3.61 -4.84 -9.08
N ALA A 208 4.54 -3.96 -8.75
CA ALA A 208 4.39 -3.02 -7.65
C ALA A 208 4.94 -1.64 -8.03
N ALA A 209 4.32 -0.61 -7.48
CA ALA A 209 4.79 0.76 -7.63
C ALA A 209 4.65 1.55 -6.33
N ALA A 210 5.47 2.58 -6.21
CA ALA A 210 5.36 3.61 -5.18
C ALA A 210 5.21 4.99 -5.82
N ALA A 211 4.49 5.87 -5.13
CA ALA A 211 4.45 7.29 -5.40
C ALA A 211 4.91 8.05 -4.15
N VAL A 212 5.88 8.94 -4.27
CA VAL A 212 6.40 9.74 -3.16
C VAL A 212 6.30 11.20 -3.51
N ARG A 213 5.78 12.02 -2.60
CA ARG A 213 5.59 13.45 -2.81
C ARG A 213 6.87 14.23 -2.56
N ASP A 214 7.10 15.27 -3.38
CA ASP A 214 8.15 16.30 -3.23
C ASP A 214 9.59 15.74 -3.12
N CYS A 215 9.80 14.46 -3.46
CA CYS A 215 11.13 13.86 -3.34
C CYS A 215 11.29 12.66 -4.27
N ALA A 216 12.26 12.70 -5.15
CA ALA A 216 12.80 11.50 -5.77
C ALA A 216 13.63 10.76 -4.70
N PRO A 217 13.25 9.55 -4.25
CA PRO A 217 14.05 8.82 -3.28
C PRO A 217 15.42 8.52 -3.83
N GLY A 218 16.45 9.11 -3.22
CA GLY A 218 17.85 8.77 -3.52
C GLY A 218 18.26 7.44 -2.91
N ARG A 219 17.46 6.89 -1.97
CA ARG A 219 17.73 5.64 -1.31
C ARG A 219 16.45 4.82 -1.08
N LEU A 220 16.41 3.66 -1.70
CA LEU A 220 15.37 2.64 -1.48
C LEU A 220 15.91 1.55 -0.57
N LEU A 221 15.24 1.32 0.57
CA LEU A 221 15.54 0.24 1.49
C LEU A 221 14.40 -0.79 1.41
N SER A 222 14.66 -1.94 0.81
CA SER A 222 13.70 -3.03 0.71
C SER A 222 14.02 -4.15 1.70
N SER A 223 13.01 -4.66 2.39
CA SER A 223 13.15 -5.70 3.40
C SER A 223 11.93 -6.62 3.43
N THR A 224 12.12 -7.84 3.90
CA THR A 224 11.03 -8.80 4.12
C THR A 224 10.70 -8.86 5.61
N LEU A 225 9.41 -8.79 5.93
CA LEU A 225 8.85 -9.03 7.24
C LEU A 225 8.38 -10.48 7.29
N PRO A 226 9.00 -11.36 8.09
CA PRO A 226 8.57 -12.75 8.17
C PRO A 226 7.15 -12.87 8.76
N VAL A 227 6.30 -13.69 8.16
CA VAL A 227 4.93 -13.90 8.65
C VAL A 227 4.92 -14.48 10.07
N SER A 228 5.90 -15.31 10.42
CA SER A 228 6.06 -15.86 11.78
C SER A 228 6.26 -14.77 12.84
N VAL A 229 7.01 -13.71 12.50
CA VAL A 229 7.21 -12.57 13.41
C VAL A 229 5.90 -11.82 13.63
N VAL A 230 5.08 -11.67 12.58
CA VAL A 230 3.77 -11.02 12.69
C VAL A 230 2.81 -11.89 13.49
N ALA A 231 2.75 -13.20 13.20
CA ALA A 231 1.84 -14.14 13.87
C ALA A 231 2.09 -14.30 15.37
N THR A 232 3.31 -13.99 15.84
CA THR A 232 3.68 -14.01 17.28
C THR A 232 3.58 -12.63 17.95
N THR A 233 3.19 -11.60 17.21
CA THR A 233 3.10 -10.23 17.75
C THR A 233 1.94 -10.12 18.75
N THR A 234 2.22 -9.53 19.91
CA THR A 234 1.25 -9.26 20.99
C THR A 234 1.19 -7.78 21.32
N ARG A 235 0.23 -7.38 22.16
CA ARG A 235 -0.02 -5.99 22.55
C ARG A 235 1.09 -5.28 23.34
N ARG A 236 2.10 -6.00 23.81
CA ARG A 236 3.14 -5.41 24.66
C ARG A 236 3.91 -4.33 23.93
#